data_ff5b9fbf59a2278639222c3fceb05c5d
#
_entry.id   ff5b9fbf59a2278639222c3fceb05c5d
#
_cell.length_a   1.000
_cell.length_b   1.000
_cell.length_c   1.000
_cell.angle_alpha   90.00
_cell.angle_beta   90.00
_cell.angle_gamma   90.00
#
_symmetry.space_group_name_H-M   'P 1'
#
loop_
_entity.id
_entity.type
_entity.pdbx_description
1 polymer ?
#
loop_
_entity_poly.entity_id
_entity_poly.type
_entity_poly.pdbx_seq_one_letter_code
_entity_poly.pdbx_strand_id
1 'polypeptide(L)'
;MFFCNTWKKVLIAATMVVALCAPQAHASKDVVLAIASTLTTTDPWDANDTLSHACAKTFYEGLFGFNEKLELRPVLAESYDVSPDGLVYTFHLRKGVKFHNGQEMTAEDVKFSYDYG
;
A
#
# COMPACT_ATOMS: atom_id res chain seq x y z
N MET A 1 -57.36 18.73 31.06
CA MET A 1 -56.36 19.36 30.20
C MET A 1 -54.95 18.75 30.38
N PHE A 2 -54.84 17.39 30.42
CA PHE A 2 -53.57 16.67 30.73
C PHE A 2 -53.14 15.65 29.67
N PHE A 3 -53.82 15.55 28.53
CA PHE A 3 -53.54 14.52 27.52
C PHE A 3 -52.60 14.96 26.39
N CYS A 4 -52.22 16.26 26.30
CA CYS A 4 -51.44 16.77 25.16
C CYS A 4 -49.92 16.60 25.30
N ASN A 5 -49.41 16.34 26.52
CA ASN A 5 -47.96 16.37 26.75
C ASN A 5 -47.28 14.99 26.59
N THR A 6 -48.06 13.91 26.72
CA THR A 6 -47.56 12.53 26.59
C THR A 6 -47.33 12.14 25.12
N TRP A 7 -48.19 12.59 24.22
CA TRP A 7 -48.04 12.33 22.77
C TRP A 7 -46.82 13.02 22.14
N LYS A 8 -46.50 14.25 22.61
CA LYS A 8 -45.30 14.94 22.16
C LYS A 8 -44.01 14.19 22.57
N LYS A 9 -43.98 13.60 23.76
CA LYS A 9 -42.82 12.80 24.24
C LYS A 9 -42.69 11.46 23.50
N VAL A 10 -43.79 10.83 23.13
CA VAL A 10 -43.80 9.60 22.34
C VAL A 10 -43.35 9.85 20.89
N LEU A 11 -43.77 10.96 20.28
CA LEU A 11 -43.32 11.34 18.94
C LEU A 11 -41.84 11.68 18.89
N ILE A 12 -41.29 12.36 19.90
CA ILE A 12 -39.86 12.68 19.98
C ILE A 12 -39.02 11.40 20.20
N ALA A 13 -39.51 10.47 21.02
CA ALA A 13 -38.82 9.20 21.22
C ALA A 13 -38.83 8.32 19.95
N ALA A 14 -39.94 8.31 19.20
CA ALA A 14 -40.04 7.55 17.95
C ALA A 14 -39.12 8.12 16.84
N THR A 15 -38.98 9.45 16.73
CA THR A 15 -38.06 10.07 15.76
C THR A 15 -36.60 9.83 16.12
N MET A 16 -36.26 9.72 17.42
CA MET A 16 -34.89 9.46 17.86
C MET A 16 -34.43 8.02 17.59
N VAL A 17 -35.35 7.05 17.65
CA VAL A 17 -35.06 5.64 17.34
C VAL A 17 -34.85 5.41 15.84
N VAL A 18 -35.57 6.11 14.97
CA VAL A 18 -35.40 5.99 13.51
C VAL A 18 -34.05 6.57 13.05
N ALA A 19 -33.50 7.58 13.74
CA ALA A 19 -32.19 8.12 13.42
C ALA A 19 -31.03 7.17 13.76
N LEU A 20 -31.21 6.22 14.69
CA LEU A 20 -30.19 5.23 15.05
C LEU A 20 -30.14 4.03 14.08
N CYS A 21 -31.14 3.84 13.23
CA CYS A 21 -31.22 2.78 12.24
C CYS A 21 -30.83 3.21 10.82
N ALA A 22 -30.29 4.43 10.65
CA ALA A 22 -29.78 4.84 9.36
C ALA A 22 -28.62 3.92 8.96
N PRO A 23 -28.65 3.28 7.76
CA PRO A 23 -27.54 2.46 7.30
C PRO A 23 -26.31 3.37 7.22
N GLN A 24 -25.23 2.96 7.90
CA GLN A 24 -23.97 3.65 7.78
C GLN A 24 -23.50 3.50 6.32
N ALA A 25 -23.43 4.59 5.59
CA ALA A 25 -22.82 4.62 4.28
C ALA A 25 -21.33 4.30 4.46
N HIS A 26 -20.93 3.07 4.12
CA HIS A 26 -19.53 2.73 3.99
C HIS A 26 -19.02 3.42 2.73
N ALA A 27 -18.21 4.45 2.89
CA ALA A 27 -17.48 5.02 1.77
C ALA A 27 -16.57 3.92 1.21
N SER A 28 -16.75 3.60 -0.08
CA SER A 28 -15.81 2.74 -0.80
C SER A 28 -14.42 3.39 -0.74
N LYS A 29 -13.41 2.58 -0.43
CA LYS A 29 -12.00 3.00 -0.46
C LYS A 29 -11.35 2.73 -1.82
N ASP A 30 -12.16 2.52 -2.84
CA ASP A 30 -11.68 2.21 -4.18
C ASP A 30 -11.07 3.47 -4.82
N VAL A 31 -9.89 3.29 -5.39
CA VAL A 31 -9.20 4.30 -6.18
C VAL A 31 -9.24 3.85 -7.62
N VAL A 32 -9.82 4.65 -8.51
CA VAL A 32 -9.86 4.39 -9.95
C VAL A 32 -8.86 5.30 -10.65
N LEU A 33 -7.87 4.69 -11.29
CA LEU A 33 -6.88 5.39 -12.11
C LEU A 33 -7.19 5.12 -13.59
N ALA A 34 -7.46 6.18 -14.35
CA ALA A 34 -7.61 6.11 -15.80
C ALA A 34 -6.29 6.52 -16.47
N ILE A 35 -5.73 5.63 -17.29
CA ILE A 35 -4.43 5.84 -17.95
C ILE A 35 -4.63 5.61 -19.45
N ALA A 36 -4.08 6.49 -20.29
CA ALA A 36 -4.21 6.45 -21.74
C ALA A 36 -3.17 5.51 -22.40
N SER A 37 -2.84 4.39 -21.76
CA SER A 37 -1.88 3.40 -22.24
C SER A 37 -2.27 2.00 -21.79
N THR A 38 -1.66 0.98 -22.38
CA THR A 38 -1.90 -0.42 -22.02
C THR A 38 -0.71 -0.96 -21.24
N LEU A 39 -0.99 -1.64 -20.13
CA LEU A 39 0.00 -2.40 -19.39
C LEU A 39 0.46 -3.60 -20.22
N THR A 40 1.77 -3.75 -20.43
CA THR A 40 2.34 -4.84 -21.22
C THR A 40 2.67 -6.05 -20.37
N THR A 41 3.17 -5.83 -19.16
CA THR A 41 3.53 -6.89 -18.21
C THR A 41 3.44 -6.40 -16.77
N THR A 42 3.27 -7.32 -15.84
CA THR A 42 3.39 -7.09 -14.39
C THR A 42 4.70 -7.59 -13.82
N ASP A 43 5.52 -8.27 -14.63
CA ASP A 43 6.86 -8.69 -14.23
C ASP A 43 7.81 -7.49 -14.24
N PRO A 44 8.42 -7.11 -13.10
CA PRO A 44 9.28 -5.93 -13.01
C PRO A 44 10.57 -6.06 -13.84
N TRP A 45 11.01 -7.27 -14.16
CA TRP A 45 12.20 -7.52 -14.97
C TRP A 45 11.95 -7.48 -16.47
N ASP A 46 10.72 -7.79 -16.89
CA ASP A 46 10.30 -7.76 -18.31
C ASP A 46 9.65 -6.42 -18.70
N ALA A 47 9.47 -5.52 -17.78
CA ALA A 47 8.85 -4.21 -18.03
C ALA A 47 9.79 -3.31 -18.83
N ASN A 48 9.39 -2.97 -20.07
CA ASN A 48 10.16 -2.09 -20.96
C ASN A 48 9.44 -0.75 -21.26
N ASP A 49 8.30 -0.51 -20.65
CA ASP A 49 7.52 0.71 -20.82
C ASP A 49 7.25 1.42 -19.48
N THR A 50 7.06 2.74 -19.56
CA THR A 50 6.87 3.60 -18.39
C THR A 50 5.65 3.23 -17.54
N LEU A 51 4.56 2.76 -18.17
CA LEU A 51 3.35 2.40 -17.46
C LEU A 51 3.53 1.10 -16.66
N SER A 52 4.14 0.07 -17.25
CA SER A 52 4.43 -1.18 -16.56
C SER A 52 5.36 -0.94 -15.36
N HIS A 53 6.40 -0.12 -15.51
CA HIS A 53 7.24 0.29 -14.41
C HIS A 53 6.49 1.08 -13.32
N ALA A 54 5.62 2.01 -13.70
CA ALA A 54 4.83 2.78 -12.73
C ALA A 54 3.85 1.89 -11.97
N CYS A 55 3.19 0.96 -12.67
CA CYS A 55 2.31 -0.03 -12.05
C CYS A 55 3.08 -0.97 -11.11
N ALA A 56 4.24 -1.49 -11.54
CA ALA A 56 5.07 -2.37 -10.72
C ALA A 56 5.41 -1.75 -9.35
N LYS A 57 5.68 -0.43 -9.30
CA LYS A 57 5.95 0.31 -8.06
C LYS A 57 4.77 0.40 -7.09
N THR A 58 3.55 0.02 -7.50
CA THR A 58 2.40 0.01 -6.59
C THR A 58 2.31 -1.26 -5.75
N PHE A 59 2.99 -2.35 -6.14
CA PHE A 59 2.94 -3.64 -5.47
C PHE A 59 4.31 -4.32 -5.28
N TYR A 60 5.38 -3.79 -5.91
CA TYR A 60 6.76 -4.20 -5.63
C TYR A 60 7.54 -3.09 -4.95
N GLU A 61 8.40 -3.48 -4.04
CA GLU A 61 9.37 -2.60 -3.38
C GLU A 61 10.80 -3.07 -3.71
N GLY A 62 11.71 -2.11 -3.89
CA GLY A 62 13.13 -2.37 -4.05
C GLY A 62 13.88 -2.28 -2.73
N LEU A 63 15.17 -2.63 -2.73
CA LEU A 63 16.04 -2.43 -1.57
C LEU A 63 16.11 -0.94 -1.17
N PHE A 64 16.17 -0.08 -2.16
CA PHE A 64 16.15 1.38 -2.03
C PHE A 64 15.14 1.98 -3.01
N GLY A 65 14.68 3.18 -2.70
CA GLY A 65 13.78 3.98 -3.55
C GLY A 65 14.22 5.42 -3.60
N PHE A 66 13.44 6.26 -4.26
CA PHE A 66 13.66 7.71 -4.30
C PHE A 66 12.51 8.43 -3.60
N ASN A 67 12.84 9.52 -2.92
CA ASN A 67 11.85 10.45 -2.40
C ASN A 67 11.43 11.48 -3.49
N GLU A 68 10.55 12.42 -3.14
CA GLU A 68 10.06 13.47 -4.05
C GLU A 68 11.17 14.39 -4.58
N LYS A 69 12.31 14.45 -3.89
CA LYS A 69 13.50 15.24 -4.29
C LYS A 69 14.51 14.42 -5.10
N LEU A 70 14.16 13.17 -5.45
CA LEU A 70 15.04 12.21 -6.12
C LEU A 70 16.28 11.82 -5.29
N GLU A 71 16.21 11.95 -3.98
CA GLU A 71 17.24 11.47 -3.07
C GLU A 71 17.00 9.98 -2.76
N LEU A 72 18.08 9.19 -2.75
CA LEU A 72 18.02 7.76 -2.42
C LEU A 72 17.57 7.58 -0.97
N ARG A 73 16.57 6.73 -0.76
CA ARG A 73 16.07 6.38 0.58
C ARG A 73 16.04 4.86 0.80
N PRO A 74 16.31 4.40 2.03
CA PRO A 74 16.11 3.01 2.42
C PRO A 74 14.65 2.57 2.31
N VAL A 75 14.41 1.36 1.79
CA VAL A 75 13.08 0.72 1.74
C VAL A 75 13.18 -0.69 2.35
N LEU A 76 13.50 -1.74 1.58
CA LEU A 76 13.67 -3.10 2.09
C LEU A 76 15.07 -3.31 2.71
N ALA A 77 16.07 -2.52 2.31
CA ALA A 77 17.35 -2.43 3.01
C ALA A 77 17.38 -1.18 3.90
N GLU A 78 18.01 -1.27 5.06
CA GLU A 78 18.22 -0.16 6.00
C GLU A 78 19.46 0.67 5.61
N SER A 79 20.50 -0.02 5.14
CA SER A 79 21.78 0.56 4.75
C SER A 79 22.54 -0.38 3.81
N TYR A 80 23.64 0.11 3.29
CA TYR A 80 24.63 -0.71 2.57
C TYR A 80 26.05 -0.23 2.84
N ASP A 81 26.99 -1.17 2.74
CA ASP A 81 28.43 -0.88 2.77
C ASP A 81 29.03 -1.18 1.41
N VAL A 82 30.08 -0.44 1.08
CA VAL A 82 30.84 -0.62 -0.17
C VAL A 82 32.29 -0.93 0.20
N SER A 83 32.86 -1.98 -0.39
CA SER A 83 34.27 -2.31 -0.19
C SER A 83 35.18 -1.19 -0.70
N PRO A 84 36.42 -1.05 -0.20
CA PRO A 84 37.33 0.02 -0.60
C PRO A 84 37.67 0.07 -2.10
N ASP A 85 37.57 -1.07 -2.78
CA ASP A 85 37.78 -1.20 -4.23
C ASP A 85 36.50 -0.93 -5.05
N GLY A 86 35.35 -0.70 -4.37
CA GLY A 86 34.08 -0.42 -5.01
C GLY A 86 33.38 -1.63 -5.68
N LEU A 87 33.91 -2.83 -5.50
CA LEU A 87 33.46 -4.01 -6.22
C LEU A 87 32.42 -4.85 -5.45
N VAL A 88 32.37 -4.72 -4.11
CA VAL A 88 31.47 -5.48 -3.27
C VAL A 88 30.51 -4.54 -2.54
N TYR A 89 29.20 -4.80 -2.67
CA TYR A 89 28.14 -4.10 -1.95
C TYR A 89 27.49 -5.07 -0.97
N THR A 90 27.46 -4.72 0.31
CA THR A 90 26.80 -5.49 1.36
C THR A 90 25.56 -4.75 1.79
N PHE A 91 24.36 -5.31 1.56
CA PHE A 91 23.09 -4.72 1.93
C PHE A 91 22.61 -5.28 3.27
N HIS A 92 22.21 -4.39 4.19
CA HIS A 92 21.60 -4.73 5.47
C HIS A 92 20.09 -4.70 5.33
N LEU A 93 19.48 -5.87 5.30
CA LEU A 93 18.03 -6.01 5.07
C LEU A 93 17.24 -5.63 6.32
N ARG A 94 16.11 -4.97 6.11
CA ARG A 94 15.13 -4.66 7.16
C ARG A 94 14.51 -5.95 7.67
N LYS A 95 14.44 -6.09 9.02
CA LYS A 95 13.84 -7.25 9.68
C LYS A 95 12.31 -7.12 9.72
N GLY A 96 11.61 -8.25 9.75
CA GLY A 96 10.16 -8.31 9.92
C GLY A 96 9.35 -7.83 8.72
N VAL A 97 9.97 -7.63 7.57
CA VAL A 97 9.27 -7.36 6.30
C VAL A 97 8.55 -8.63 5.86
N LYS A 98 7.28 -8.49 5.48
CA LYS A 98 6.45 -9.63 5.08
C LYS A 98 5.94 -9.46 3.66
N PHE A 99 5.94 -10.56 2.92
CA PHE A 99 5.20 -10.66 1.67
C PHE A 99 3.68 -10.63 1.88
N HIS A 100 2.91 -10.43 0.82
CA HIS A 100 1.44 -10.41 0.86
C HIS A 100 0.82 -11.72 1.40
N ASN A 101 1.52 -12.85 1.29
CA ASN A 101 1.11 -14.13 1.87
C ASN A 101 1.44 -14.28 3.37
N GLY A 102 2.10 -13.28 3.97
CA GLY A 102 2.47 -13.25 5.38
C GLY A 102 3.82 -13.87 5.71
N GLN A 103 4.52 -14.48 4.77
CA GLN A 103 5.90 -15.00 4.96
C GLN A 103 6.88 -13.84 5.13
N GLU A 104 7.88 -14.03 6.00
CA GLU A 104 8.94 -13.02 6.19
C GLU A 104 9.95 -13.09 5.03
N MET A 105 10.34 -11.91 4.54
CA MET A 105 11.36 -11.76 3.51
C MET A 105 12.74 -12.12 4.08
N THR A 106 13.50 -12.89 3.31
CA THR A 106 14.85 -13.34 3.65
C THR A 106 15.90 -12.86 2.63
N ALA A 107 17.18 -13.07 2.93
CA ALA A 107 18.25 -12.77 2.00
C ALA A 107 18.20 -13.67 0.75
N GLU A 108 17.70 -14.90 0.89
CA GLU A 108 17.50 -15.84 -0.21
C GLU A 108 16.47 -15.30 -1.22
N ASP A 109 15.41 -14.66 -0.76
CA ASP A 109 14.39 -14.06 -1.65
C ASP A 109 14.98 -12.92 -2.47
N VAL A 110 15.80 -12.08 -1.82
CA VAL A 110 16.54 -11.00 -2.49
C VAL A 110 17.52 -11.59 -3.51
N LYS A 111 18.30 -12.58 -3.11
CA LYS A 111 19.22 -13.27 -4.02
C LYS A 111 18.51 -13.88 -5.22
N PHE A 112 17.38 -14.57 -4.99
CA PHE A 112 16.56 -15.13 -6.07
C PHE A 112 16.13 -14.07 -7.07
N SER A 113 15.69 -12.89 -6.60
CA SER A 113 15.28 -11.78 -7.47
C SER A 113 16.44 -11.30 -8.36
N TYR A 114 17.65 -11.18 -7.81
CA TYR A 114 18.83 -10.77 -8.57
C TYR A 114 19.36 -11.84 -9.52
N ASP A 115 19.20 -13.13 -9.17
CA ASP A 115 19.60 -14.24 -10.05
C ASP A 115 18.62 -14.46 -11.21
N TYR A 116 17.33 -14.04 -11.02
CA TYR A 116 16.27 -14.16 -12.02
C TYR A 116 16.37 -13.10 -13.13
N GLY A 117 16.72 -11.87 -12.78
CA GLY A 117 16.83 -10.72 -13.72
C GLY A 117 18.22 -10.57 -14.29
#